data_498a0de9f2d3a94a6fbfb16f82ffe994
#
_entry.id   498a0de9f2d3a94a6fbfb16f82ffe994
#
_cell.length_a   1.000
_cell.length_b   1.000
_cell.length_c   1.000
_cell.angle_alpha   90.00
_cell.angle_beta   90.00
_cell.angle_gamma   90.00
#
_symmetry.space_group_name_H-M   'P 1'
#
loop_
_entity.id
_entity.type
_entity.pdbx_description
1 polymer ?
#
loop_
_entity_poly.entity_id
_entity_poly.type
_entity_poly.pdbx_seq_one_letter_code
_entity_poly.pdbx_strand_id
1 'polypeptide(L)'
;MKDKLTITINNGKQLEVAVNTKIIDIIGLLPDNIRNKVIGAKINNEIMDFNTSLKRNTTINFFDVNDLAGYKMYQAGLKFVLEAALKDIYKDEFEVVFNHSIMRGIHASIVGDRAFTLDDVKRVREQMSKIILEDLPFRKLNVDSKEAYNYFYKMGEIEKSWNIHNITNQVVLLYKLENYINYYYGEMPYSTRCLSKYDLVYLNDNEIVLMFPNPRSKNEVPEYVHYGKIIECFKNEKKWLERLGIPYVYQVNKKVSSSEIKELIRMSEVNFDSKIHEITRRALTLGKKYIMVAGPSSSGKTTTTKKIALDLEAQGIKTLLISVDDYFKDRCDTPKNEDGSYNFECMEAIDLKSLNHDLKALGDGEEVRLPRFNFITGKREYYEYPVKLESDAVILMEGLHCLNRELTPDIPDEEKFLVYLSPFMPLNIDRHNYISTTDLRLIRRMIRDNRTRGYDVSKTIDSWQSVRRGEEKYIFPYVHQADMVVNTSLVYELGVLKVFAEPILYSVDNTSVYYEEARRLISFLKSYFPISSEYISDSSVLREFIGGSYFEK
;
A
#
# COMPACT_ATOMS: atom_id res chain seq x y z
N MET A 1 -24.80 45.61 7.04
CA MET A 1 -24.15 44.35 7.35
C MET A 1 -23.55 43.84 6.06
N LYS A 2 -22.33 43.28 6.06
CA LYS A 2 -21.74 42.75 4.84
C LYS A 2 -22.50 41.50 4.45
N ASP A 3 -23.40 41.60 3.48
CA ASP A 3 -24.15 40.46 2.94
C ASP A 3 -23.29 39.62 1.95
N LYS A 4 -22.00 39.94 1.84
CA LYS A 4 -21.04 39.28 0.94
C LYS A 4 -19.81 38.77 1.67
N LEU A 5 -19.33 37.62 1.26
CA LEU A 5 -18.08 37.01 1.69
C LEU A 5 -17.04 37.07 0.58
N THR A 6 -15.79 37.28 0.95
CA THR A 6 -14.65 37.11 0.05
C THR A 6 -14.10 35.71 0.21
N ILE A 7 -14.19 34.92 -0.85
CA ILE A 7 -13.67 33.55 -0.92
C ILE A 7 -12.40 33.54 -1.78
N THR A 8 -11.30 33.09 -1.20
CA THR A 8 -10.05 32.87 -1.94
C THR A 8 -10.01 31.44 -2.46
N ILE A 9 -9.74 31.26 -3.75
CA ILE A 9 -9.66 29.93 -4.38
C ILE A 9 -8.21 29.61 -4.74
N ASN A 10 -7.73 28.42 -4.41
CA ASN A 10 -6.42 27.85 -4.78
C ASN A 10 -5.31 28.93 -4.89
N ASN A 11 -5.04 29.41 -6.08
CA ASN A 11 -3.92 30.28 -6.43
C ASN A 11 -4.18 31.77 -6.14
N GLY A 12 -5.03 32.10 -5.18
CA GLY A 12 -5.28 33.48 -4.74
C GLY A 12 -6.37 34.22 -5.53
N LYS A 13 -7.08 33.58 -6.45
CA LYS A 13 -8.26 34.17 -7.11
C LYS A 13 -9.35 34.42 -6.06
N GLN A 14 -9.82 35.66 -5.98
CA GLN A 14 -10.89 36.04 -5.06
C GLN A 14 -12.25 36.12 -5.77
N LEU A 15 -13.27 35.62 -5.10
CA LEU A 15 -14.66 35.68 -5.52
C LEU A 15 -15.48 36.33 -4.40
N GLU A 16 -16.38 37.27 -4.75
CA GLU A 16 -17.40 37.77 -3.85
C GLU A 16 -18.67 36.92 -3.99
N VAL A 17 -19.13 36.33 -2.92
CA VAL A 17 -20.34 35.50 -2.87
C VAL A 17 -21.25 35.93 -1.73
N ALA A 18 -22.53 35.58 -1.76
CA ALA A 18 -23.45 35.82 -0.68
C ALA A 18 -23.12 34.96 0.56
N VAL A 19 -23.46 35.44 1.75
CA VAL A 19 -23.42 34.63 2.97
C VAL A 19 -24.33 33.41 2.79
N ASN A 20 -23.89 32.23 3.25
CA ASN A 20 -24.54 30.94 3.08
C ASN A 20 -24.48 30.35 1.65
N THR A 21 -23.70 30.92 0.73
CA THR A 21 -23.37 30.23 -0.53
C THR A 21 -22.74 28.87 -0.23
N LYS A 22 -23.17 27.83 -0.91
CA LYS A 22 -22.59 26.48 -0.76
C LYS A 22 -21.33 26.32 -1.62
N ILE A 23 -20.45 25.42 -1.21
CA ILE A 23 -19.22 25.13 -1.97
C ILE A 23 -19.55 24.67 -3.40
N ILE A 24 -20.62 23.89 -3.60
CA ILE A 24 -21.05 23.41 -4.92
C ILE A 24 -21.41 24.59 -5.86
N ASP A 25 -22.00 25.65 -5.33
CA ASP A 25 -22.35 26.84 -6.14
C ASP A 25 -21.09 27.55 -6.63
N ILE A 26 -20.01 27.52 -5.82
CA ILE A 26 -18.71 28.09 -6.21
C ILE A 26 -18.05 27.27 -7.32
N ILE A 27 -18.19 25.94 -7.29
CA ILE A 27 -17.69 25.07 -8.37
C ILE A 27 -18.34 25.47 -9.70
N GLY A 28 -19.63 25.80 -9.71
CA GLY A 28 -20.34 26.28 -10.89
C GLY A 28 -19.76 27.56 -11.50
N LEU A 29 -19.03 28.37 -10.71
CA LEU A 29 -18.36 29.59 -11.16
C LEU A 29 -16.94 29.34 -11.70
N LEU A 30 -16.41 28.12 -11.58
CA LEU A 30 -15.09 27.75 -12.09
C LEU A 30 -15.15 27.53 -13.62
N PRO A 31 -14.05 27.82 -14.33
CA PRO A 31 -13.92 27.43 -15.73
C PRO A 31 -14.11 25.92 -15.93
N ASP A 32 -14.69 25.51 -17.05
CA ASP A 32 -15.02 24.10 -17.36
C ASP A 32 -13.82 23.16 -17.28
N ASN A 33 -12.66 23.61 -17.73
CA ASN A 33 -11.41 22.83 -17.68
C ASN A 33 -10.92 22.53 -16.25
N ILE A 34 -11.35 23.32 -15.27
CA ILE A 34 -11.08 23.11 -13.83
C ILE A 34 -12.25 22.35 -13.23
N ARG A 35 -13.48 22.84 -13.44
CA ARG A 35 -14.71 22.27 -12.86
C ARG A 35 -14.83 20.76 -13.08
N ASN A 36 -14.57 20.29 -14.30
CA ASN A 36 -14.69 18.88 -14.66
C ASN A 36 -13.59 17.97 -14.05
N LYS A 37 -12.57 18.55 -13.43
CA LYS A 37 -11.48 17.80 -12.74
C LYS A 37 -11.60 17.84 -11.23
N VAL A 38 -12.44 18.71 -10.67
CA VAL A 38 -12.60 18.85 -9.23
C VAL A 38 -13.21 17.58 -8.66
N ILE A 39 -12.51 16.96 -7.72
CA ILE A 39 -12.95 15.76 -6.98
C ILE A 39 -13.42 16.16 -5.59
N GLY A 40 -12.74 17.12 -4.95
CA GLY A 40 -13.00 17.54 -3.60
C GLY A 40 -12.56 18.99 -3.32
N ALA A 41 -12.87 19.47 -2.12
CA ALA A 41 -12.46 20.77 -1.61
C ALA A 41 -11.96 20.65 -0.18
N LYS A 42 -10.90 21.40 0.17
CA LYS A 42 -10.36 21.53 1.53
C LYS A 42 -10.51 22.95 2.04
N ILE A 43 -10.90 23.09 3.31
CA ILE A 43 -10.84 24.33 4.09
C ILE A 43 -10.03 24.00 5.34
N ASN A 44 -8.96 24.76 5.60
CA ASN A 44 -8.05 24.51 6.73
C ASN A 44 -7.54 23.05 6.80
N ASN A 45 -7.18 22.49 5.66
CA ASN A 45 -6.71 21.11 5.48
C ASN A 45 -7.75 19.99 5.76
N GLU A 46 -9.01 20.33 6.02
CA GLU A 46 -10.11 19.38 6.17
C GLU A 46 -10.94 19.27 4.89
N ILE A 47 -11.27 18.04 4.49
CA ILE A 47 -12.13 17.78 3.34
C ILE A 47 -13.57 18.19 3.68
N MET A 48 -14.15 19.06 2.85
CA MET A 48 -15.46 19.63 3.06
C MET A 48 -16.53 18.97 2.18
N ASP A 49 -17.70 18.77 2.76
CA ASP A 49 -18.89 18.44 1.97
C ASP A 49 -19.29 19.64 1.08
N PHE A 50 -19.59 19.38 -0.19
CA PHE A 50 -19.95 20.46 -1.14
C PHE A 50 -21.27 21.17 -0.82
N ASN A 51 -22.14 20.56 0.00
CA ASN A 51 -23.33 21.22 0.53
C ASN A 51 -23.05 22.13 1.73
N THR A 52 -21.79 22.21 2.18
CA THR A 52 -21.40 23.10 3.28
C THR A 52 -21.64 24.56 2.90
N SER A 53 -22.42 25.27 3.72
CA SER A 53 -22.69 26.70 3.57
C SER A 53 -21.57 27.54 4.20
N LEU A 54 -21.05 28.50 3.46
CA LEU A 54 -19.99 29.40 3.89
C LEU A 54 -20.57 30.56 4.72
N LYS A 55 -20.01 30.78 5.91
CA LYS A 55 -20.47 31.78 6.87
C LYS A 55 -19.45 32.89 7.13
N ARG A 56 -18.22 32.75 6.63
CA ARG A 56 -17.11 33.68 6.84
C ARG A 56 -16.16 33.67 5.65
N ASN A 57 -15.35 34.72 5.51
CA ASN A 57 -14.25 34.74 4.54
C ASN A 57 -13.36 33.54 4.78
N THR A 58 -13.04 32.81 3.73
CA THR A 58 -12.24 31.58 3.83
C THR A 58 -11.49 31.30 2.54
N THR A 59 -10.47 30.46 2.63
CA THR A 59 -9.77 29.92 1.48
C THR A 59 -10.26 28.50 1.21
N ILE A 60 -10.64 28.23 -0.04
CA ILE A 60 -11.07 26.90 -0.52
C ILE A 60 -10.02 26.41 -1.48
N ASN A 61 -9.44 25.25 -1.18
CA ASN A 61 -8.50 24.56 -2.04
C ASN A 61 -9.23 23.41 -2.74
N PHE A 62 -9.62 23.60 -3.99
CA PHE A 62 -10.14 22.53 -4.84
C PHE A 62 -9.00 21.63 -5.30
N PHE A 63 -9.23 20.34 -5.33
CA PHE A 63 -8.23 19.36 -5.72
C PHE A 63 -8.79 18.32 -6.71
N ASP A 64 -7.89 17.75 -7.49
CA ASP A 64 -8.15 16.72 -8.49
C ASP A 64 -7.47 15.38 -8.13
N VAL A 65 -7.37 14.44 -9.07
CA VAL A 65 -6.75 13.12 -8.91
C VAL A 65 -5.23 13.17 -8.62
N ASN A 66 -4.57 14.32 -8.81
CA ASN A 66 -3.15 14.48 -8.50
C ASN A 66 -2.91 14.71 -6.99
N ASP A 67 -3.92 15.14 -6.24
CA ASP A 67 -3.90 15.15 -4.77
C ASP A 67 -4.10 13.73 -4.25
N LEU A 68 -3.43 13.37 -3.15
CA LEU A 68 -3.54 12.03 -2.56
C LEU A 68 -4.98 11.70 -2.11
N ALA A 69 -5.66 12.66 -1.49
CA ALA A 69 -7.06 12.50 -1.10
C ALA A 69 -7.96 12.36 -2.34
N GLY A 70 -7.74 13.20 -3.36
CA GLY A 70 -8.46 13.11 -4.63
C GLY A 70 -8.28 11.78 -5.34
N TYR A 71 -7.07 11.24 -5.35
CA TYR A 71 -6.79 9.90 -5.88
C TYR A 71 -7.57 8.80 -5.13
N LYS A 72 -7.60 8.85 -3.79
CA LYS A 72 -8.36 7.89 -2.97
C LYS A 72 -9.86 8.02 -3.18
N MET A 73 -10.38 9.25 -3.27
CA MET A 73 -11.79 9.51 -3.56
C MET A 73 -12.18 9.02 -4.97
N TYR A 74 -11.35 9.27 -5.96
CA TYR A 74 -11.56 8.80 -7.33
C TYR A 74 -11.67 7.28 -7.39
N GLN A 75 -10.75 6.59 -6.72
CA GLN A 75 -10.74 5.15 -6.59
C GLN A 75 -12.02 4.62 -5.92
N ALA A 76 -12.46 5.23 -4.83
CA ALA A 76 -13.66 4.84 -4.11
C ALA A 76 -14.92 5.04 -4.97
N GLY A 77 -15.02 6.17 -5.66
CA GLY A 77 -16.13 6.47 -6.57
C GLY A 77 -16.22 5.49 -7.73
N LEU A 78 -15.09 5.14 -8.38
CA LEU A 78 -15.10 4.15 -9.47
C LEU A 78 -15.49 2.75 -9.00
N LYS A 79 -15.06 2.34 -7.79
CA LYS A 79 -15.50 1.06 -7.21
C LYS A 79 -17.01 1.04 -7.02
N PHE A 80 -17.60 2.12 -6.52
CA PHE A 80 -19.05 2.21 -6.33
C PHE A 80 -19.81 2.26 -7.66
N VAL A 81 -19.29 2.97 -8.67
CA VAL A 81 -19.88 2.98 -10.02
C VAL A 81 -19.84 1.59 -10.66
N LEU A 82 -18.73 0.84 -10.50
CA LEU A 82 -18.63 -0.54 -10.99
C LEU A 82 -19.65 -1.46 -10.31
N GLU A 83 -19.80 -1.37 -9.00
CA GLU A 83 -20.80 -2.12 -8.25
C GLU A 83 -22.24 -1.77 -8.73
N ALA A 84 -22.55 -0.47 -8.85
CA ALA A 84 -23.86 -0.02 -9.33
C ALA A 84 -24.15 -0.52 -10.77
N ALA A 85 -23.16 -0.46 -11.66
CA ALA A 85 -23.29 -0.94 -13.03
C ALA A 85 -23.55 -2.45 -13.11
N LEU A 86 -22.88 -3.25 -12.27
CA LEU A 86 -23.13 -4.69 -12.16
C LEU A 86 -24.56 -4.97 -11.68
N LYS A 87 -25.02 -4.28 -10.64
CA LYS A 87 -26.36 -4.43 -10.10
C LYS A 87 -27.45 -3.96 -11.05
N ASP A 88 -27.21 -2.91 -11.85
CA ASP A 88 -28.14 -2.44 -12.87
C ASP A 88 -28.42 -3.52 -13.94
N ILE A 89 -27.34 -4.16 -14.43
CA ILE A 89 -27.43 -5.13 -15.53
C ILE A 89 -27.87 -6.51 -15.03
N TYR A 90 -27.26 -6.98 -13.95
CA TYR A 90 -27.32 -8.39 -13.54
C TYR A 90 -28.05 -8.62 -12.22
N LYS A 91 -28.49 -7.56 -11.52
CA LYS A 91 -29.12 -7.64 -10.19
C LYS A 91 -28.21 -8.39 -9.20
N ASP A 92 -28.65 -9.53 -8.70
CA ASP A 92 -27.92 -10.35 -7.73
C ASP A 92 -27.17 -11.53 -8.38
N GLU A 93 -27.14 -11.61 -9.74
CA GLU A 93 -26.43 -12.68 -10.47
C GLU A 93 -24.91 -12.61 -10.26
N PHE A 94 -24.36 -11.39 -10.15
CA PHE A 94 -22.93 -11.16 -9.94
C PHE A 94 -22.66 -10.18 -8.81
N GLU A 95 -21.62 -10.51 -8.06
CA GLU A 95 -21.04 -9.62 -7.05
C GLU A 95 -19.56 -9.34 -7.35
N VAL A 96 -19.10 -8.11 -7.07
CA VAL A 96 -17.68 -7.76 -7.19
C VAL A 96 -16.98 -7.85 -5.85
N VAL A 97 -15.79 -8.46 -5.84
CA VAL A 97 -14.87 -8.48 -4.69
C VAL A 97 -13.58 -7.80 -5.10
N PHE A 98 -13.27 -6.66 -4.51
CA PHE A 98 -11.99 -5.98 -4.74
C PHE A 98 -10.90 -6.66 -3.91
N ASN A 99 -9.92 -7.29 -4.57
CA ASN A 99 -8.93 -8.12 -3.90
C ASN A 99 -7.72 -7.33 -3.41
N HIS A 100 -7.08 -6.57 -4.29
CA HIS A 100 -5.85 -5.82 -3.98
C HIS A 100 -5.56 -4.81 -5.08
N SER A 101 -4.69 -3.84 -4.78
CA SER A 101 -4.11 -2.97 -5.80
C SER A 101 -2.83 -3.59 -6.37
N ILE A 102 -2.76 -3.75 -7.69
CA ILE A 102 -1.54 -4.13 -8.39
C ILE A 102 -1.00 -2.89 -9.10
N MET A 103 0.14 -2.40 -8.64
CA MET A 103 0.91 -1.33 -9.27
C MET A 103 0.05 -0.09 -9.61
N ARG A 104 -0.81 -0.17 -10.62
CA ARG A 104 -1.55 0.98 -11.18
C ARG A 104 -3.06 0.75 -11.30
N GLY A 105 -3.58 -0.38 -10.83
CA GLY A 105 -4.99 -0.74 -10.91
C GLY A 105 -5.48 -1.55 -9.71
N ILE A 106 -6.77 -1.82 -9.66
CA ILE A 106 -7.40 -2.68 -8.65
C ILE A 106 -7.81 -3.98 -9.30
N HIS A 107 -7.25 -5.07 -8.82
CA HIS A 107 -7.69 -6.41 -9.19
C HIS A 107 -8.99 -6.75 -8.47
N ALA A 108 -9.99 -7.19 -9.21
CA ALA A 108 -11.28 -7.60 -8.68
C ALA A 108 -11.69 -8.97 -9.24
N SER A 109 -12.33 -9.75 -8.38
CA SER A 109 -13.02 -10.99 -8.78
C SER A 109 -14.51 -10.72 -8.88
N ILE A 110 -15.14 -11.27 -9.91
CA ILE A 110 -16.60 -11.28 -10.07
C ILE A 110 -17.09 -12.65 -9.65
N VAL A 111 -17.96 -12.69 -8.66
CA VAL A 111 -18.53 -13.92 -8.10
C VAL A 111 -19.96 -14.07 -8.59
N GLY A 112 -20.30 -15.22 -9.15
CA GLY A 112 -21.63 -15.50 -9.67
C GLY A 112 -21.78 -16.97 -10.06
N ASP A 113 -22.98 -17.36 -10.46
CA ASP A 113 -23.32 -18.76 -10.79
C ASP A 113 -22.80 -19.20 -12.17
N ARG A 114 -22.39 -18.25 -13.02
CA ARG A 114 -21.75 -18.50 -14.31
C ARG A 114 -20.45 -17.73 -14.47
N ALA A 115 -19.67 -18.07 -15.48
CA ALA A 115 -18.49 -17.32 -15.87
C ALA A 115 -18.85 -15.88 -16.30
N PHE A 116 -18.06 -14.92 -15.82
CA PHE A 116 -18.13 -13.53 -16.22
C PHE A 116 -17.15 -13.29 -17.38
N THR A 117 -17.70 -13.08 -18.56
CA THR A 117 -16.98 -13.13 -19.83
C THR A 117 -16.48 -11.75 -20.29
N LEU A 118 -15.69 -11.71 -21.35
CA LEU A 118 -15.27 -10.46 -21.99
C LEU A 118 -16.47 -9.61 -22.48
N ASP A 119 -17.57 -10.22 -22.91
CA ASP A 119 -18.76 -9.49 -23.34
C ASP A 119 -19.50 -8.88 -22.15
N ASP A 120 -19.49 -9.54 -20.99
CA ASP A 120 -20.00 -8.96 -19.75
C ASP A 120 -19.17 -7.73 -19.34
N VAL A 121 -17.84 -7.78 -19.48
CA VAL A 121 -16.95 -6.61 -19.22
C VAL A 121 -17.30 -5.42 -20.12
N LYS A 122 -17.57 -5.65 -21.41
CA LYS A 122 -18.00 -4.59 -22.35
C LYS A 122 -19.30 -3.95 -21.92
N ARG A 123 -20.31 -4.75 -21.58
CA ARG A 123 -21.62 -4.28 -21.09
C ARG A 123 -21.49 -3.45 -19.81
N VAL A 124 -20.70 -3.94 -18.85
CA VAL A 124 -20.47 -3.22 -17.59
C VAL A 124 -19.75 -1.90 -17.85
N ARG A 125 -18.74 -1.86 -18.74
CA ARG A 125 -18.04 -0.62 -19.13
C ARG A 125 -19.01 0.41 -19.75
N GLU A 126 -19.92 -0.03 -20.63
CA GLU A 126 -20.95 0.83 -21.22
C GLU A 126 -21.89 1.41 -20.15
N GLN A 127 -22.35 0.56 -19.21
CA GLN A 127 -23.22 1.01 -18.12
C GLN A 127 -22.50 1.96 -17.16
N MET A 128 -21.24 1.70 -16.79
CA MET A 128 -20.42 2.62 -16.01
C MET A 128 -20.31 3.99 -16.71
N SER A 129 -20.06 3.99 -18.03
CA SER A 129 -19.96 5.22 -18.82
C SER A 129 -21.27 6.00 -18.79
N LYS A 130 -22.42 5.32 -18.86
CA LYS A 130 -23.75 5.92 -18.75
C LYS A 130 -23.96 6.57 -17.38
N ILE A 131 -23.72 5.85 -16.29
CA ILE A 131 -23.82 6.37 -14.91
C ILE A 131 -22.93 7.61 -14.73
N ILE A 132 -21.72 7.61 -15.31
CA ILE A 132 -20.79 8.75 -15.20
C ILE A 132 -21.31 9.96 -15.99
N LEU A 133 -21.87 9.75 -17.18
CA LEU A 133 -22.43 10.84 -18.01
C LEU A 133 -23.68 11.48 -17.40
N GLU A 134 -24.44 10.73 -16.61
CA GLU A 134 -25.64 11.24 -15.90
C GLU A 134 -25.30 12.20 -14.75
N ASP A 135 -24.01 12.35 -14.37
CA ASP A 135 -23.55 13.30 -13.33
C ASP A 135 -24.24 13.13 -11.98
N LEU A 136 -24.34 11.91 -11.52
CA LEU A 136 -25.07 11.56 -10.30
C LEU A 136 -24.29 11.92 -9.03
N PRO A 137 -24.92 12.53 -8.02
CA PRO A 137 -24.25 12.88 -6.77
C PRO A 137 -24.04 11.66 -5.87
N PHE A 138 -22.85 11.54 -5.25
CA PHE A 138 -22.64 10.64 -4.12
C PHE A 138 -23.19 11.29 -2.85
N ARG A 139 -24.31 10.79 -2.35
CA ARG A 139 -24.99 11.36 -1.17
C ARG A 139 -24.50 10.71 0.11
N LYS A 140 -24.09 11.51 1.09
CA LYS A 140 -23.76 11.06 2.44
C LYS A 140 -25.04 10.78 3.23
N LEU A 141 -25.11 9.64 3.89
CA LEU A 141 -26.17 9.22 4.78
C LEU A 141 -25.58 8.94 6.16
N ASN A 142 -25.98 9.72 7.15
CA ASN A 142 -25.68 9.43 8.54
C ASN A 142 -26.78 8.51 9.08
N VAL A 143 -26.46 7.25 9.31
CA VAL A 143 -27.41 6.20 9.67
C VAL A 143 -27.06 5.67 11.07
N ASP A 144 -28.08 5.36 11.87
CA ASP A 144 -27.86 4.64 13.14
C ASP A 144 -27.16 3.32 12.90
N SER A 145 -26.20 2.96 13.76
CA SER A 145 -25.36 1.77 13.56
C SER A 145 -26.17 0.47 13.54
N LYS A 146 -27.25 0.40 14.33
CA LYS A 146 -28.15 -0.77 14.35
C LYS A 146 -28.97 -0.87 13.05
N GLU A 147 -29.39 0.25 12.50
CA GLU A 147 -30.09 0.30 11.21
C GLU A 147 -29.14 -0.13 10.09
N ALA A 148 -27.92 0.42 10.04
CA ALA A 148 -26.89 0.04 9.08
C ALA A 148 -26.50 -1.44 9.19
N TYR A 149 -26.35 -1.97 10.44
CA TYR A 149 -26.14 -3.39 10.68
C TYR A 149 -27.25 -4.23 10.05
N ASN A 150 -28.52 -3.92 10.35
CA ASN A 150 -29.67 -4.67 9.84
C ASN A 150 -29.76 -4.64 8.31
N TYR A 151 -29.42 -3.49 7.71
CA TYR A 151 -29.39 -3.35 6.24
C TYR A 151 -28.40 -4.31 5.60
N PHE A 152 -27.12 -4.27 6.00
CA PHE A 152 -26.09 -5.14 5.42
C PHE A 152 -26.27 -6.61 5.79
N TYR A 153 -26.79 -6.92 6.98
CA TYR A 153 -27.11 -8.28 7.38
C TYR A 153 -28.18 -8.91 6.46
N LYS A 154 -29.25 -8.16 6.13
CA LYS A 154 -30.29 -8.59 5.20
C LYS A 154 -29.77 -8.76 3.75
N MET A 155 -28.78 -7.99 3.37
CA MET A 155 -28.12 -8.10 2.06
C MET A 155 -27.11 -9.27 2.00
N GLY A 156 -26.89 -10.02 3.09
CA GLY A 156 -25.91 -11.11 3.15
C GLY A 156 -24.46 -10.63 3.31
N GLU A 157 -24.24 -9.34 3.56
CA GLU A 157 -22.90 -8.76 3.76
C GLU A 157 -22.48 -8.84 5.25
N ILE A 158 -22.27 -10.07 5.70
CA ILE A 158 -22.02 -10.38 7.12
C ILE A 158 -20.78 -9.67 7.65
N GLU A 159 -19.71 -9.59 6.86
CA GLU A 159 -18.46 -8.92 7.21
C GLU A 159 -18.67 -7.42 7.49
N LYS A 160 -19.46 -6.73 6.67
CA LYS A 160 -19.81 -5.31 6.90
C LYS A 160 -20.70 -5.12 8.10
N SER A 161 -21.73 -5.95 8.24
CA SER A 161 -22.64 -5.87 9.38
C SER A 161 -21.90 -6.07 10.68
N TRP A 162 -20.99 -7.06 10.76
CA TRP A 162 -20.18 -7.32 11.93
C TRP A 162 -19.25 -6.15 12.25
N ASN A 163 -18.56 -5.61 11.25
CA ASN A 163 -17.67 -4.45 11.41
C ASN A 163 -18.43 -3.23 11.93
N ILE A 164 -19.59 -2.93 11.37
CA ILE A 164 -20.44 -1.81 11.80
C ILE A 164 -20.87 -1.98 13.27
N HIS A 165 -21.32 -3.17 13.65
CA HIS A 165 -21.78 -3.43 15.00
C HIS A 165 -20.67 -3.31 16.06
N ASN A 166 -19.45 -3.78 15.76
CA ASN A 166 -18.41 -3.95 16.77
C ASN A 166 -17.34 -2.85 16.78
N ILE A 167 -17.23 -2.06 15.71
CA ILE A 167 -16.12 -1.13 15.53
C ILE A 167 -16.58 0.32 15.48
N THR A 168 -17.82 0.57 15.08
CA THR A 168 -18.33 1.93 14.84
C THR A 168 -19.06 2.50 16.05
N ASN A 169 -19.17 3.83 16.04
CA ASN A 169 -19.96 4.61 16.98
C ASN A 169 -21.46 4.44 16.72
N GLN A 170 -22.31 5.21 17.43
CA GLN A 170 -23.76 5.20 17.25
C GLN A 170 -24.23 5.55 15.83
N VAL A 171 -23.43 6.33 15.07
CA VAL A 171 -23.73 6.77 13.71
C VAL A 171 -22.65 6.30 12.77
N VAL A 172 -23.08 5.73 11.63
CA VAL A 172 -22.24 5.26 10.53
C VAL A 172 -22.48 6.15 9.31
N LEU A 173 -21.41 6.57 8.66
CA LEU A 173 -21.47 7.27 7.38
C LEU A 173 -21.56 6.24 6.24
N LEU A 174 -22.70 6.21 5.57
CA LEU A 174 -22.92 5.45 4.34
C LEU A 174 -22.94 6.40 3.14
N TYR A 175 -22.73 5.84 1.96
CA TYR A 175 -22.87 6.56 0.69
C TYR A 175 -23.99 5.98 -0.14
N LYS A 176 -24.76 6.85 -0.77
CA LYS A 176 -25.84 6.49 -1.67
C LYS A 176 -25.55 7.03 -3.07
N LEU A 177 -25.63 6.13 -4.07
CA LEU A 177 -25.62 6.43 -5.48
C LEU A 177 -26.94 5.92 -6.07
N GLU A 178 -27.85 6.81 -6.42
CA GLU A 178 -29.24 6.50 -6.79
C GLU A 178 -29.96 5.60 -5.79
N ASN A 179 -30.16 4.33 -6.13
CA ASN A 179 -30.84 3.33 -5.30
C ASN A 179 -29.87 2.45 -4.52
N TYR A 180 -28.57 2.55 -4.77
CA TYR A 180 -27.55 1.73 -4.13
C TYR A 180 -26.96 2.44 -2.91
N ILE A 181 -26.81 1.70 -1.81
CA ILE A 181 -26.22 2.19 -0.56
C ILE A 181 -25.04 1.28 -0.24
N ASN A 182 -23.89 1.88 0.04
CA ASN A 182 -22.72 1.12 0.45
C ASN A 182 -21.88 1.87 1.49
N TYR A 183 -20.94 1.15 2.10
CA TYR A 183 -19.98 1.62 3.07
C TYR A 183 -18.56 1.55 2.50
N TYR A 184 -17.88 2.69 2.47
CA TYR A 184 -16.49 2.78 2.05
C TYR A 184 -15.68 3.56 3.10
N TYR A 185 -14.42 3.17 3.29
CA TYR A 185 -13.51 3.91 4.15
C TYR A 185 -12.98 5.14 3.42
N GLY A 186 -13.22 6.31 3.99
CA GLY A 186 -12.81 7.60 3.45
C GLY A 186 -13.93 8.33 2.72
N GLU A 187 -13.56 9.40 2.04
CA GLU A 187 -14.50 10.29 1.36
C GLU A 187 -14.78 9.84 -0.08
N MET A 188 -15.97 10.20 -0.60
CA MET A 188 -16.38 10.01 -1.99
C MET A 188 -16.25 11.31 -2.78
N PRO A 189 -16.08 11.25 -4.13
CA PRO A 189 -16.25 12.43 -4.98
C PRO A 189 -17.66 13.02 -4.81
N TYR A 190 -17.81 14.27 -5.21
CA TYR A 190 -19.14 14.88 -5.11
C TYR A 190 -20.14 14.33 -6.13
N SER A 191 -19.67 13.95 -7.33
CA SER A 191 -20.51 13.34 -8.37
C SER A 191 -19.72 12.39 -9.26
N THR A 192 -20.44 11.61 -10.07
CA THR A 192 -19.84 10.64 -10.97
C THR A 192 -19.10 11.29 -12.14
N ARG A 193 -19.45 12.54 -12.55
CA ARG A 193 -18.84 13.24 -13.70
C ARG A 193 -17.32 13.31 -13.66
N CYS A 194 -16.72 13.50 -12.49
CA CYS A 194 -15.26 13.60 -12.37
C CYS A 194 -14.54 12.26 -12.66
N LEU A 195 -15.26 11.13 -12.74
CA LEU A 195 -14.73 9.77 -12.91
C LEU A 195 -14.59 9.33 -14.39
N SER A 196 -14.49 10.27 -15.32
CA SER A 196 -14.56 10.01 -16.77
C SER A 196 -13.40 9.20 -17.36
N LYS A 197 -12.29 9.07 -16.63
CA LYS A 197 -11.09 8.36 -17.10
C LYS A 197 -10.90 7.05 -16.33
N TYR A 198 -11.21 5.95 -16.96
CA TYR A 198 -10.99 4.60 -16.41
C TYR A 198 -10.89 3.59 -17.54
N ASP A 199 -10.45 2.40 -17.23
CA ASP A 199 -10.54 1.23 -18.07
C ASP A 199 -10.84 -0.02 -17.26
N LEU A 200 -11.53 -0.99 -17.86
CA LEU A 200 -11.74 -2.34 -17.32
C LEU A 200 -10.99 -3.34 -18.18
N VAL A 201 -9.92 -3.90 -17.64
CA VAL A 201 -9.12 -4.92 -18.30
C VAL A 201 -9.65 -6.31 -17.92
N TYR A 202 -10.06 -7.09 -18.92
CA TYR A 202 -10.38 -8.49 -18.73
C TYR A 202 -9.10 -9.32 -18.61
N LEU A 203 -8.96 -10.10 -17.56
CA LEU A 203 -7.82 -11.00 -17.37
C LEU A 203 -8.16 -12.44 -17.79
N ASN A 204 -9.24 -12.95 -17.28
CA ASN A 204 -9.81 -14.26 -17.55
C ASN A 204 -11.24 -14.28 -17.00
N ASP A 205 -11.93 -15.39 -17.14
CA ASP A 205 -13.27 -15.54 -16.60
C ASP A 205 -13.27 -15.26 -15.09
N ASN A 206 -14.18 -14.35 -14.70
CA ASN A 206 -14.35 -13.88 -13.32
C ASN A 206 -13.25 -12.99 -12.76
N GLU A 207 -12.25 -12.54 -13.54
CA GLU A 207 -11.20 -11.65 -13.05
C GLU A 207 -11.02 -10.43 -13.96
N ILE A 208 -11.06 -9.25 -13.36
CA ILE A 208 -10.86 -7.95 -14.04
C ILE A 208 -9.87 -7.08 -13.28
N VAL A 209 -9.34 -6.08 -13.98
CA VAL A 209 -8.60 -4.98 -13.35
C VAL A 209 -9.27 -3.66 -13.68
N LEU A 210 -9.61 -2.90 -12.65
CA LEU A 210 -10.10 -1.53 -12.77
C LEU A 210 -8.90 -0.59 -12.79
N MET A 211 -8.66 0.03 -13.95
CA MET A 211 -7.57 0.97 -14.21
C MET A 211 -8.10 2.41 -14.19
N PHE A 212 -7.29 3.34 -13.65
CA PHE A 212 -7.66 4.76 -13.53
C PHE A 212 -6.41 5.64 -13.34
N PRO A 213 -6.50 6.97 -13.57
CA PRO A 213 -5.41 7.89 -13.36
C PRO A 213 -4.88 7.87 -11.91
N ASN A 214 -3.61 8.12 -11.75
CA ASN A 214 -2.96 8.29 -10.45
C ASN A 214 -2.10 9.58 -10.46
N PRO A 215 -1.62 10.07 -9.31
CA PRO A 215 -0.87 11.33 -9.23
C PRO A 215 0.39 11.40 -10.11
N ARG A 216 0.84 10.26 -10.64
CA ARG A 216 2.06 10.15 -11.48
C ARG A 216 1.76 9.93 -12.96
N SER A 217 0.53 9.61 -13.31
CA SER A 217 0.11 9.31 -14.69
C SER A 217 -0.29 10.56 -15.50
N LYS A 218 -0.03 11.78 -14.97
CA LYS A 218 -0.41 13.05 -15.60
C LYS A 218 -1.91 13.08 -15.97
N ASN A 219 -2.75 12.54 -15.10
CA ASN A 219 -4.20 12.43 -15.31
C ASN A 219 -4.60 11.56 -16.54
N GLU A 220 -3.76 10.60 -16.93
CA GLU A 220 -4.09 9.59 -17.94
C GLU A 220 -4.22 8.21 -17.31
N VAL A 221 -5.03 7.33 -17.92
CA VAL A 221 -5.14 5.94 -17.48
C VAL A 221 -3.85 5.23 -17.90
N PRO A 222 -3.07 4.68 -16.96
CA PRO A 222 -1.85 3.99 -17.31
C PRO A 222 -2.15 2.68 -18.04
N GLU A 223 -1.23 2.25 -18.90
CA GLU A 223 -1.31 0.96 -19.56
C GLU A 223 -1.19 -0.19 -18.53
N TYR A 224 -1.99 -1.23 -18.74
CA TYR A 224 -1.94 -2.42 -17.89
C TYR A 224 -0.69 -3.24 -18.17
N VAL A 225 0.01 -3.61 -17.10
CA VAL A 225 1.16 -4.52 -17.14
C VAL A 225 0.82 -5.76 -16.32
N HIS A 226 0.98 -6.94 -16.93
CA HIS A 226 0.68 -8.20 -16.28
C HIS A 226 1.84 -8.69 -15.40
N TYR A 227 1.61 -8.79 -14.10
CA TYR A 227 2.57 -9.28 -13.11
C TYR A 227 2.18 -10.67 -12.61
N GLY A 228 2.28 -11.70 -13.47
CA GLY A 228 1.78 -13.05 -13.21
C GLY A 228 2.24 -13.64 -11.87
N LYS A 229 3.55 -13.54 -11.52
CA LYS A 229 4.08 -14.06 -10.25
C LYS A 229 3.52 -13.35 -9.01
N ILE A 230 3.24 -12.05 -9.09
CA ILE A 230 2.57 -11.30 -7.99
C ILE A 230 1.14 -11.78 -7.84
N ILE A 231 0.40 -11.87 -8.94
CA ILE A 231 -1.01 -12.33 -8.95
C ILE A 231 -1.08 -13.76 -8.38
N GLU A 232 -0.18 -14.63 -8.77
CA GLU A 232 -0.10 -16.00 -8.25
C GLU A 232 0.18 -16.02 -6.74
N CYS A 233 1.12 -15.18 -6.26
CA CYS A 233 1.40 -15.03 -4.85
C CYS A 233 0.14 -14.61 -4.07
N PHE A 234 -0.58 -13.59 -4.54
CA PHE A 234 -1.85 -13.19 -3.92
C PHE A 234 -2.90 -14.30 -3.91
N LYS A 235 -3.07 -15.02 -5.03
CA LYS A 235 -4.02 -16.14 -5.12
C LYS A 235 -3.70 -17.25 -4.12
N ASN A 236 -2.44 -17.59 -3.97
CA ASN A 236 -2.00 -18.64 -3.04
C ASN A 236 -2.24 -18.22 -1.58
N GLU A 237 -1.92 -16.97 -1.23
CA GLU A 237 -2.18 -16.41 0.10
C GLU A 237 -3.69 -16.34 0.39
N LYS A 238 -4.50 -15.90 -0.56
CA LYS A 238 -5.96 -15.86 -0.41
C LYS A 238 -6.55 -17.25 -0.19
N LYS A 239 -6.14 -18.24 -0.97
CA LYS A 239 -6.55 -19.64 -0.79
C LYS A 239 -6.16 -20.18 0.59
N TRP A 240 -4.99 -19.80 1.12
CA TRP A 240 -4.58 -20.16 2.46
C TRP A 240 -5.52 -19.57 3.52
N LEU A 241 -5.88 -18.27 3.41
CA LEU A 241 -6.83 -17.64 4.32
C LEU A 241 -8.24 -18.26 4.24
N GLU A 242 -8.71 -18.60 3.04
CA GLU A 242 -9.99 -19.26 2.82
C GLU A 242 -10.03 -20.64 3.50
N ARG A 243 -8.94 -21.43 3.41
CA ARG A 243 -8.81 -22.72 4.12
C ARG A 243 -8.81 -22.56 5.64
N LEU A 244 -8.30 -21.46 6.16
CA LEU A 244 -8.35 -21.15 7.59
C LEU A 244 -9.73 -20.58 8.03
N GLY A 245 -10.61 -20.27 7.07
CA GLY A 245 -11.91 -19.64 7.36
C GLY A 245 -11.81 -18.19 7.80
N ILE A 246 -10.75 -17.47 7.38
CA ILE A 246 -10.49 -16.06 7.77
C ILE A 246 -10.24 -15.14 6.56
N PRO A 247 -11.13 -15.07 5.56
CA PRO A 247 -10.95 -14.20 4.39
C PRO A 247 -11.09 -12.70 4.71
N TYR A 248 -11.68 -12.33 5.85
CA TYR A 248 -11.94 -10.94 6.24
C TYR A 248 -11.46 -10.62 7.66
N VAL A 249 -11.21 -9.32 7.90
CA VAL A 249 -10.72 -8.79 9.18
C VAL A 249 -11.60 -9.18 10.38
N TYR A 250 -12.93 -9.23 10.19
CA TYR A 250 -13.83 -9.56 11.30
C TYR A 250 -13.60 -10.96 11.89
N GLN A 251 -13.15 -11.93 11.09
CA GLN A 251 -12.80 -13.27 11.64
C GLN A 251 -11.51 -13.21 12.47
N VAL A 252 -10.52 -12.39 12.07
CA VAL A 252 -9.34 -12.13 12.92
C VAL A 252 -9.77 -11.50 14.24
N ASN A 253 -10.63 -10.47 14.19
CA ASN A 253 -11.15 -9.81 15.39
C ASN A 253 -11.94 -10.78 16.30
N LYS A 254 -12.71 -11.71 15.73
CA LYS A 254 -13.36 -12.78 16.50
C LYS A 254 -12.35 -13.64 17.26
N LYS A 255 -11.22 -14.01 16.63
CA LYS A 255 -10.15 -14.77 17.30
C LYS A 255 -9.45 -13.97 18.41
N VAL A 256 -9.36 -12.64 18.27
CA VAL A 256 -8.91 -11.78 19.37
C VAL A 256 -9.88 -11.85 20.54
N SER A 257 -11.18 -11.74 20.30
CA SER A 257 -12.22 -11.77 21.35
C SER A 257 -12.37 -13.13 22.04
N SER A 258 -12.14 -14.24 21.30
CA SER A 258 -12.21 -15.61 21.83
C SER A 258 -10.89 -16.11 22.43
N SER A 259 -9.84 -15.26 22.49
CA SER A 259 -8.47 -15.63 22.93
C SER A 259 -7.76 -16.67 22.05
N GLU A 260 -8.26 -16.96 20.87
CA GLU A 260 -7.67 -17.88 19.90
C GLU A 260 -6.59 -17.21 19.02
N ILE A 261 -6.34 -15.92 19.21
CA ILE A 261 -5.40 -15.15 18.40
C ILE A 261 -3.97 -15.70 18.46
N LYS A 262 -3.56 -16.29 19.58
CA LYS A 262 -2.22 -16.88 19.75
C LYS A 262 -1.96 -18.01 18.75
N GLU A 263 -2.97 -18.83 18.49
CA GLU A 263 -2.87 -19.91 17.52
C GLU A 263 -2.75 -19.34 16.09
N LEU A 264 -3.55 -18.34 15.74
CA LEU A 264 -3.45 -17.68 14.44
C LEU A 264 -2.08 -17.04 14.21
N ILE A 265 -1.51 -16.39 15.24
CA ILE A 265 -0.15 -15.82 15.21
C ILE A 265 0.85 -16.94 14.87
N ARG A 266 0.83 -18.04 15.61
CA ARG A 266 1.74 -19.18 15.38
C ARG A 266 1.60 -19.76 13.97
N MET A 267 0.38 -20.00 13.50
CA MET A 267 0.13 -20.50 12.15
C MET A 267 0.66 -19.53 11.08
N SER A 268 0.50 -18.22 11.28
CA SER A 268 0.99 -17.20 10.36
C SER A 268 2.52 -17.16 10.31
N GLU A 269 3.19 -17.27 11.46
CA GLU A 269 4.67 -17.32 11.53
C GLU A 269 5.21 -18.59 10.88
N VAL A 270 4.64 -19.75 11.18
CA VAL A 270 5.05 -21.03 10.54
C VAL A 270 4.83 -21.00 9.03
N ASN A 271 3.73 -20.41 8.55
CA ASN A 271 3.50 -20.20 7.11
C ASN A 271 4.57 -19.30 6.49
N PHE A 272 5.01 -18.27 7.20
CA PHE A 272 6.10 -17.41 6.72
C PHE A 272 7.45 -18.16 6.72
N ASP A 273 7.77 -18.89 7.79
CA ASP A 273 9.00 -19.67 7.89
C ASP A 273 9.07 -20.78 6.82
N SER A 274 7.93 -21.37 6.45
CA SER A 274 7.89 -22.34 5.34
C SER A 274 8.30 -21.73 4.00
N LYS A 275 8.00 -20.45 3.77
CA LYS A 275 8.44 -19.72 2.57
C LYS A 275 9.94 -19.42 2.61
N ILE A 276 10.49 -19.12 3.79
CA ILE A 276 11.95 -18.98 3.96
C ILE A 276 12.64 -20.29 3.58
N HIS A 277 12.16 -21.41 4.15
CA HIS A 277 12.71 -22.74 3.83
C HIS A 277 12.58 -23.07 2.34
N GLU A 278 11.51 -22.69 1.67
CA GLU A 278 11.35 -22.90 0.22
C GLU A 278 12.37 -22.08 -0.61
N ILE A 279 12.72 -20.85 -0.18
CA ILE A 279 13.78 -20.07 -0.82
C ILE A 279 15.12 -20.82 -0.73
N THR A 280 15.53 -21.24 0.47
CA THR A 280 16.82 -21.89 0.72
C THR A 280 16.90 -23.24 -0.01
N ARG A 281 15.84 -24.05 0.10
CA ARG A 281 15.75 -25.34 -0.59
C ARG A 281 15.91 -25.19 -2.10
N ARG A 282 15.20 -24.24 -2.73
CA ARG A 282 15.27 -24.01 -4.19
C ARG A 282 16.64 -23.49 -4.60
N ALA A 283 17.19 -22.52 -3.88
CA ALA A 283 18.50 -21.96 -4.18
C ALA A 283 19.59 -23.05 -4.12
N LEU A 284 19.62 -23.88 -3.08
CA LEU A 284 20.56 -24.97 -2.93
C LEU A 284 20.37 -26.06 -3.99
N THR A 285 19.13 -26.48 -4.28
CA THR A 285 18.83 -27.48 -5.31
C THR A 285 19.32 -27.04 -6.70
N LEU A 286 19.28 -25.73 -6.98
CA LEU A 286 19.75 -25.15 -8.25
C LEU A 286 21.24 -24.77 -8.23
N GLY A 287 21.97 -25.07 -7.14
CA GLY A 287 23.41 -24.76 -7.01
C GLY A 287 23.72 -23.25 -7.01
N LYS A 288 22.80 -22.42 -6.49
CA LYS A 288 22.95 -20.96 -6.48
C LYS A 288 23.89 -20.52 -5.36
N LYS A 289 24.86 -19.67 -5.69
CA LYS A 289 25.81 -19.09 -4.73
C LYS A 289 25.36 -17.75 -4.16
N TYR A 290 24.50 -17.03 -4.90
CA TYR A 290 24.02 -15.71 -4.52
C TYR A 290 22.51 -15.73 -4.38
N ILE A 291 21.98 -15.39 -3.20
CA ILE A 291 20.55 -15.14 -3.00
C ILE A 291 20.38 -13.62 -2.89
N MET A 292 19.70 -13.04 -3.87
CA MET A 292 19.54 -11.60 -4.01
C MET A 292 18.11 -11.20 -3.66
N VAL A 293 17.96 -10.50 -2.53
CA VAL A 293 16.67 -10.14 -1.93
C VAL A 293 16.33 -8.70 -2.22
N ALA A 294 15.37 -8.48 -3.09
CA ALA A 294 14.84 -7.15 -3.40
C ALA A 294 13.45 -6.94 -2.83
N GLY A 295 13.11 -5.71 -2.62
CA GLY A 295 11.77 -5.31 -2.22
C GLY A 295 11.69 -3.83 -1.88
N PRO A 296 10.49 -3.27 -1.88
CA PRO A 296 10.29 -1.87 -1.59
C PRO A 296 10.60 -1.54 -0.12
N SER A 297 10.67 -0.25 0.21
CA SER A 297 10.88 0.19 1.59
C SER A 297 9.82 -0.39 2.54
N SER A 298 10.25 -0.81 3.72
CA SER A 298 9.41 -1.44 4.76
C SER A 298 8.72 -2.74 4.32
N SER A 299 9.33 -3.48 3.40
CA SER A 299 8.88 -4.83 3.01
C SER A 299 9.39 -5.94 3.93
N GLY A 300 10.29 -5.64 4.89
CA GLY A 300 10.90 -6.65 5.77
C GLY A 300 12.12 -7.35 5.15
N LYS A 301 12.82 -6.71 4.21
CA LYS A 301 14.00 -7.29 3.53
C LYS A 301 15.07 -7.73 4.52
N THR A 302 15.48 -6.84 5.39
CA THR A 302 16.62 -7.09 6.30
C THR A 302 16.35 -8.27 7.22
N THR A 303 15.19 -8.33 7.85
CA THR A 303 14.83 -9.45 8.72
C THR A 303 14.65 -10.74 7.92
N THR A 304 14.01 -10.69 6.75
CA THR A 304 13.83 -11.86 5.90
C THR A 304 15.18 -12.43 5.44
N THR A 305 16.13 -11.58 5.04
CA THR A 305 17.48 -12.01 4.64
C THR A 305 18.23 -12.67 5.79
N LYS A 306 18.12 -12.13 7.01
CA LYS A 306 18.68 -12.75 8.21
C LYS A 306 18.01 -14.08 8.57
N LYS A 307 16.69 -14.23 8.35
CA LYS A 307 16.01 -15.53 8.49
C LYS A 307 16.47 -16.55 7.45
N ILE A 308 16.71 -16.13 6.21
CA ILE A 308 17.29 -16.99 5.15
C ILE A 308 18.69 -17.44 5.57
N ALA A 309 19.53 -16.54 6.10
CA ALA A 309 20.85 -16.89 6.61
C ALA A 309 20.76 -17.94 7.73
N LEU A 310 19.90 -17.70 8.72
CA LEU A 310 19.70 -18.63 9.83
C LEU A 310 19.22 -20.01 9.37
N ASP A 311 18.33 -20.08 8.37
CA ASP A 311 17.83 -21.35 7.81
C ASP A 311 18.95 -22.12 7.05
N LEU A 312 19.83 -21.42 6.32
CA LEU A 312 21.02 -22.01 5.67
C LEU A 312 22.02 -22.50 6.71
N GLU A 313 22.32 -21.68 7.73
CA GLU A 313 23.26 -22.02 8.79
C GLU A 313 22.78 -23.23 9.61
N ALA A 314 21.47 -23.35 9.85
CA ALA A 314 20.87 -24.53 10.48
C ALA A 314 21.06 -25.81 9.64
N GLN A 315 21.27 -25.70 8.33
CA GLN A 315 21.60 -26.77 7.41
C GLN A 315 23.11 -26.97 7.26
N GLY A 316 23.94 -26.24 8.03
CA GLY A 316 25.40 -26.32 8.00
C GLY A 316 26.07 -25.51 6.88
N ILE A 317 25.32 -24.68 6.17
CA ILE A 317 25.81 -23.83 5.08
C ILE A 317 26.27 -22.48 5.67
N LYS A 318 27.50 -22.09 5.46
CA LYS A 318 28.02 -20.78 5.85
C LYS A 318 27.39 -19.68 5.03
N THR A 319 27.14 -18.51 5.63
CA THR A 319 26.54 -17.37 4.94
C THR A 319 27.34 -16.10 5.11
N LEU A 320 27.32 -15.25 4.09
CA LEU A 320 27.81 -13.88 4.17
C LEU A 320 26.69 -12.92 3.76
N LEU A 321 26.31 -12.02 4.67
CA LEU A 321 25.29 -10.99 4.43
C LEU A 321 25.93 -9.71 3.93
N ILE A 322 25.41 -9.17 2.82
CA ILE A 322 25.81 -7.91 2.22
C ILE A 322 24.57 -7.04 2.02
N SER A 323 24.53 -5.89 2.68
CA SER A 323 23.52 -4.85 2.39
C SER A 323 24.03 -3.95 1.26
N VAL A 324 23.27 -3.81 0.19
CA VAL A 324 23.61 -2.88 -0.90
C VAL A 324 23.61 -1.44 -0.43
N ASP A 325 22.80 -1.11 0.59
CA ASP A 325 22.74 0.23 1.18
C ASP A 325 24.07 0.62 1.88
N ASP A 326 24.89 -0.36 2.28
CA ASP A 326 26.23 -0.11 2.86
C ASP A 326 27.24 0.40 1.81
N TYR A 327 26.93 0.24 0.52
CA TYR A 327 27.73 0.74 -0.60
C TYR A 327 27.25 2.11 -1.12
N PHE A 328 26.38 2.83 -0.43
CA PHE A 328 26.05 4.19 -0.82
C PHE A 328 27.31 5.06 -0.87
N LYS A 329 27.37 5.96 -1.85
CA LYS A 329 28.33 7.06 -1.90
C LYS A 329 28.12 8.00 -0.72
N ASP A 330 29.15 8.73 -0.33
CA ASP A 330 29.00 9.78 0.67
C ASP A 330 27.87 10.74 0.28
N ARG A 331 27.16 11.28 1.27
CA ARG A 331 25.98 12.13 1.03
C ARG A 331 26.26 13.29 0.09
N CYS A 332 27.47 13.88 0.12
CA CYS A 332 27.84 14.96 -0.78
C CYS A 332 27.88 14.53 -2.26
N ASP A 333 28.15 13.25 -2.52
CA ASP A 333 28.30 12.68 -3.86
C ASP A 333 27.02 11.97 -4.34
N THR A 334 25.99 11.92 -3.49
CA THR A 334 24.69 11.33 -3.81
C THR A 334 23.95 12.22 -4.81
N PRO A 335 23.38 11.66 -5.92
CA PRO A 335 22.56 12.41 -6.86
C PRO A 335 21.39 13.13 -6.18
N LYS A 336 20.95 14.24 -6.76
CA LYS A 336 19.81 15.02 -6.25
C LYS A 336 18.60 14.90 -7.16
N ASN A 337 17.44 14.93 -6.54
CA ASN A 337 16.15 15.08 -7.24
C ASN A 337 15.96 16.52 -7.75
N GLU A 338 14.94 16.75 -8.58
CA GLU A 338 14.60 18.08 -9.11
C GLU A 338 14.31 19.11 -8.00
N ASP A 339 13.81 18.68 -6.84
CA ASP A 339 13.54 19.51 -5.66
C ASP A 339 14.79 19.78 -4.79
N GLY A 340 15.97 19.30 -5.21
CA GLY A 340 17.24 19.45 -4.49
C GLY A 340 17.48 18.45 -3.36
N SER A 341 16.52 17.58 -3.04
CA SER A 341 16.70 16.49 -2.06
C SER A 341 17.62 15.40 -2.60
N TYR A 342 18.32 14.69 -1.71
CA TYR A 342 19.17 13.57 -2.12
C TYR A 342 18.35 12.37 -2.58
N ASN A 343 18.73 11.79 -3.73
CA ASN A 343 18.10 10.62 -4.31
C ASN A 343 18.86 9.34 -3.96
N PHE A 344 18.54 8.73 -2.83
CA PHE A 344 19.08 7.43 -2.44
C PHE A 344 18.39 6.23 -3.10
N GLU A 345 17.33 6.46 -3.86
CA GLU A 345 16.58 5.38 -4.52
C GLU A 345 17.18 5.01 -5.89
N CYS A 346 18.06 5.82 -6.46
CA CYS A 346 18.67 5.55 -7.76
C CYS A 346 19.95 4.70 -7.64
N MET A 347 20.26 3.95 -8.68
CA MET A 347 21.46 3.10 -8.74
C MET A 347 22.75 3.90 -8.72
N GLU A 348 22.74 5.11 -9.24
CA GLU A 348 23.88 6.04 -9.25
C GLU A 348 24.30 6.50 -7.84
N ALA A 349 23.41 6.34 -6.83
CA ALA A 349 23.74 6.58 -5.44
C ALA A 349 24.66 5.50 -4.85
N ILE A 350 24.73 4.32 -5.48
CA ILE A 350 25.55 3.19 -5.06
C ILE A 350 26.93 3.27 -5.73
N ASP A 351 27.97 2.95 -5.00
CA ASP A 351 29.31 2.73 -5.55
C ASP A 351 29.43 1.33 -6.13
N LEU A 352 28.92 1.17 -7.36
CA LEU A 352 28.93 -0.10 -8.07
C LEU A 352 30.34 -0.67 -8.28
N LYS A 353 31.35 0.22 -8.42
CA LYS A 353 32.73 -0.22 -8.61
C LYS A 353 33.26 -0.93 -7.38
N SER A 354 33.08 -0.33 -6.20
CA SER A 354 33.49 -0.94 -4.93
C SER A 354 32.70 -2.23 -4.68
N LEU A 355 31.38 -2.24 -4.89
CA LEU A 355 30.55 -3.41 -4.70
C LEU A 355 31.04 -4.60 -5.57
N ASN A 356 31.22 -4.39 -6.88
CA ASN A 356 31.63 -5.46 -7.79
C ASN A 356 33.09 -5.88 -7.56
N HIS A 357 33.97 -4.95 -7.18
CA HIS A 357 35.35 -5.29 -6.79
C HIS A 357 35.34 -6.24 -5.58
N ASP A 358 34.58 -5.89 -4.52
CA ASP A 358 34.55 -6.68 -3.29
C ASP A 358 33.91 -8.05 -3.52
N LEU A 359 32.82 -8.11 -4.32
CA LEU A 359 32.17 -9.38 -4.69
C LEU A 359 33.12 -10.30 -5.49
N LYS A 360 33.91 -9.75 -6.40
CA LYS A 360 34.91 -10.49 -7.16
C LYS A 360 36.02 -11.01 -6.26
N ALA A 361 36.60 -10.16 -5.41
CA ALA A 361 37.65 -10.55 -4.48
C ALA A 361 37.17 -11.65 -3.52
N LEU A 362 35.95 -11.54 -2.98
CA LEU A 362 35.34 -12.60 -2.17
C LEU A 362 35.17 -13.90 -2.96
N GLY A 363 34.71 -13.82 -4.22
CA GLY A 363 34.58 -14.97 -5.11
C GLY A 363 35.94 -15.67 -5.41
N ASP A 364 37.00 -14.88 -5.49
CA ASP A 364 38.38 -15.35 -5.68
C ASP A 364 39.03 -15.88 -4.38
N GLY A 365 38.29 -15.82 -3.25
CA GLY A 365 38.75 -16.27 -1.93
C GLY A 365 39.71 -15.33 -1.22
N GLU A 366 39.71 -14.04 -1.60
CA GLU A 366 40.49 -12.99 -0.94
C GLU A 366 39.78 -12.47 0.31
N GLU A 367 40.55 -11.82 1.20
CA GLU A 367 40.00 -11.12 2.35
C GLU A 367 39.56 -9.71 1.96
N VAL A 368 38.31 -9.35 2.30
CA VAL A 368 37.72 -8.05 1.97
C VAL A 368 37.25 -7.35 3.24
N ARG A 369 37.56 -6.06 3.37
CA ARG A 369 37.01 -5.22 4.42
C ARG A 369 35.72 -4.55 3.92
N LEU A 370 34.56 -5.10 4.33
CA LEU A 370 33.26 -4.62 3.89
C LEU A 370 32.97 -3.20 4.41
N PRO A 371 32.29 -2.37 3.61
CA PRO A 371 31.82 -1.06 4.05
C PRO A 371 30.59 -1.16 4.95
N ARG A 372 30.29 -0.06 5.63
CA ARG A 372 29.05 0.21 6.35
C ARG A 372 28.67 1.67 6.15
N PHE A 373 27.44 1.93 5.73
CA PHE A 373 26.96 3.30 5.56
C PHE A 373 26.35 3.84 6.85
N ASN A 374 26.87 4.94 7.34
CA ASN A 374 26.36 5.64 8.51
C ASN A 374 25.31 6.69 8.08
N PHE A 375 24.03 6.39 8.24
CA PHE A 375 22.92 7.25 7.82
C PHE A 375 22.84 8.59 8.60
N ILE A 376 23.41 8.65 9.81
CA ILE A 376 23.44 9.88 10.61
C ILE A 376 24.47 10.84 10.04
N THR A 377 25.72 10.39 9.89
CA THR A 377 26.82 11.20 9.34
C THR A 377 26.74 11.36 7.82
N GLY A 378 26.10 10.42 7.12
CA GLY A 378 26.04 10.35 5.67
C GLY A 378 27.36 9.97 5.03
N LYS A 379 28.18 9.18 5.70
CA LYS A 379 29.50 8.74 5.25
C LYS A 379 29.60 7.24 5.28
N ARG A 380 30.45 6.71 4.41
CA ARG A 380 30.86 5.32 4.41
C ARG A 380 31.97 5.10 5.43
N GLU A 381 31.80 4.07 6.24
CA GLU A 381 32.77 3.56 7.21
C GLU A 381 33.10 2.11 6.81
N TYR A 382 34.10 1.49 7.45
CA TYR A 382 34.47 0.11 7.16
C TYR A 382 34.48 -0.70 8.45
N TYR A 383 34.08 -1.96 8.36
CA TYR A 383 34.21 -2.87 9.50
C TYR A 383 35.69 -3.05 9.90
N GLU A 384 35.94 -3.25 11.17
CA GLU A 384 37.31 -3.36 11.72
C GLU A 384 38.06 -4.56 11.16
N TYR A 385 37.35 -5.70 11.01
CA TYR A 385 37.96 -6.94 10.59
C TYR A 385 37.54 -7.28 9.16
N PRO A 386 38.50 -7.76 8.31
CA PRO A 386 38.17 -8.27 7.00
C PRO A 386 37.39 -9.58 7.11
N VAL A 387 36.60 -9.88 6.09
CA VAL A 387 35.89 -11.14 5.93
C VAL A 387 36.44 -11.90 4.74
N LYS A 388 36.39 -13.23 4.83
CA LYS A 388 36.78 -14.16 3.75
C LYS A 388 35.62 -15.11 3.48
N LEU A 389 35.31 -15.33 2.22
CA LEU A 389 34.29 -16.30 1.84
C LEU A 389 34.84 -17.71 1.88
N GLU A 390 34.18 -18.63 2.56
CA GLU A 390 34.49 -20.06 2.49
C GLU A 390 33.97 -20.63 1.16
N SER A 391 34.59 -21.69 0.65
CA SER A 391 34.35 -22.22 -0.70
C SER A 391 32.91 -22.66 -0.96
N ASP A 392 32.19 -23.07 0.07
CA ASP A 392 30.82 -23.57 0.07
C ASP A 392 29.80 -22.59 0.65
N ALA A 393 30.24 -21.37 0.97
CA ALA A 393 29.37 -20.33 1.54
C ALA A 393 28.45 -19.72 0.48
N VAL A 394 27.25 -19.31 0.94
CA VAL A 394 26.26 -18.59 0.15
C VAL A 394 26.30 -17.10 0.51
N ILE A 395 26.37 -16.24 -0.49
CA ILE A 395 26.27 -14.79 -0.31
C ILE A 395 24.78 -14.39 -0.37
N LEU A 396 24.32 -13.72 0.69
CA LEU A 396 23.00 -13.13 0.78
C LEU A 396 23.11 -11.62 0.58
N MET A 397 22.55 -11.12 -0.50
CA MET A 397 22.52 -9.68 -0.77
C MET A 397 21.10 -9.14 -0.60
N GLU A 398 20.95 -8.02 0.11
CA GLU A 398 19.67 -7.34 0.20
C GLU A 398 19.79 -5.87 -0.22
N GLY A 399 18.79 -5.40 -0.93
CA GLY A 399 18.72 -4.02 -1.39
C GLY A 399 17.61 -3.76 -2.38
N LEU A 400 17.38 -2.49 -2.66
CA LEU A 400 16.33 -2.08 -3.58
C LEU A 400 16.57 -2.59 -5.00
N HIS A 401 17.82 -2.62 -5.45
CA HIS A 401 18.24 -2.95 -6.82
C HIS A 401 18.60 -4.42 -7.05
N CYS A 402 18.44 -5.30 -6.07
CA CYS A 402 18.87 -6.71 -6.17
C CYS A 402 18.18 -7.53 -7.28
N LEU A 403 17.12 -7.02 -7.92
CA LEU A 403 16.54 -7.63 -9.13
C LEU A 403 17.14 -7.09 -10.43
N ASN A 404 17.85 -5.96 -10.39
CA ASN A 404 18.45 -5.39 -11.58
C ASN A 404 19.83 -6.05 -11.83
N ARG A 405 19.98 -6.72 -12.96
CA ARG A 405 21.22 -7.42 -13.33
C ARG A 405 22.42 -6.48 -13.47
N GLU A 406 22.18 -5.20 -13.75
CA GLU A 406 23.24 -4.17 -13.83
C GLU A 406 23.90 -3.88 -12.46
N LEU A 407 23.29 -4.31 -11.34
CA LEU A 407 23.90 -4.18 -10.02
C LEU A 407 25.18 -5.03 -9.90
N THR A 408 25.16 -6.23 -10.48
CA THR A 408 26.24 -7.23 -10.38
C THR A 408 26.52 -7.85 -11.75
N PRO A 409 27.04 -7.07 -12.73
CA PRO A 409 27.22 -7.53 -14.10
C PRO A 409 28.27 -8.65 -14.24
N ASP A 410 29.25 -8.71 -13.33
CA ASP A 410 30.34 -9.67 -13.38
C ASP A 410 29.97 -11.04 -12.75
N ILE A 411 28.82 -11.13 -12.07
CA ILE A 411 28.31 -12.39 -11.53
C ILE A 411 27.40 -13.05 -12.56
N PRO A 412 27.64 -14.33 -12.93
CA PRO A 412 26.77 -15.06 -13.85
C PRO A 412 25.33 -15.17 -13.32
N ASP A 413 24.33 -15.05 -14.19
CA ASP A 413 22.92 -15.12 -13.80
C ASP A 413 22.54 -16.52 -13.30
N GLU A 414 23.20 -17.56 -13.80
CA GLU A 414 23.04 -18.95 -13.34
C GLU A 414 23.47 -19.16 -11.88
N GLU A 415 24.31 -18.30 -11.32
CA GLU A 415 24.71 -18.36 -9.91
C GLU A 415 23.77 -17.58 -8.98
N LYS A 416 22.85 -16.77 -9.53
CA LYS A 416 21.93 -15.92 -8.78
C LYS A 416 20.58 -16.60 -8.55
N PHE A 417 19.99 -16.39 -7.37
CA PHE A 417 18.59 -16.67 -7.05
C PHE A 417 17.92 -15.38 -6.64
N LEU A 418 16.99 -14.89 -7.44
CA LEU A 418 16.39 -13.58 -7.29
C LEU A 418 15.06 -13.68 -6.53
N VAL A 419 14.95 -13.02 -5.39
CA VAL A 419 13.75 -13.02 -4.53
C VAL A 419 13.16 -11.62 -4.45
N TYR A 420 11.89 -11.49 -4.78
CA TYR A 420 11.12 -10.25 -4.57
C TYR A 420 10.23 -10.35 -3.35
N LEU A 421 10.38 -9.42 -2.42
CA LEU A 421 9.60 -9.33 -1.19
C LEU A 421 8.64 -8.15 -1.22
N SER A 422 7.39 -8.38 -0.85
CA SER A 422 6.43 -7.31 -0.57
C SER A 422 5.37 -7.78 0.43
N PRO A 423 4.87 -6.92 1.33
CA PRO A 423 3.82 -7.31 2.27
C PRO A 423 2.46 -7.21 1.58
N PHE A 424 2.15 -8.18 0.75
CA PHE A 424 0.87 -8.30 0.08
C PHE A 424 -0.19 -8.75 1.08
N MET A 425 -1.10 -7.87 1.49
CA MET A 425 -2.16 -8.24 2.41
C MET A 425 -3.33 -8.87 1.65
N PRO A 426 -3.50 -10.21 1.70
CA PRO A 426 -4.61 -10.90 1.03
C PRO A 426 -5.91 -10.82 1.82
N LEU A 427 -5.83 -10.41 3.10
CA LEU A 427 -6.97 -10.18 3.97
C LEU A 427 -7.69 -8.90 3.56
N ASN A 428 -9.00 -8.94 3.42
CA ASN A 428 -9.83 -7.78 3.17
C ASN A 428 -10.61 -7.36 4.42
N ILE A 429 -10.96 -6.07 4.51
CA ILE A 429 -11.87 -5.60 5.57
C ILE A 429 -13.27 -6.16 5.29
N ASP A 430 -13.75 -6.01 4.06
CA ASP A 430 -14.97 -6.59 3.51
C ASP A 430 -14.81 -6.78 1.99
N ARG A 431 -15.84 -7.28 1.29
CA ARG A 431 -15.78 -7.53 -0.16
C ARG A 431 -15.48 -6.29 -1.00
N HIS A 432 -15.82 -5.09 -0.54
CA HIS A 432 -15.61 -3.84 -1.28
C HIS A 432 -14.43 -3.01 -0.77
N ASN A 433 -13.87 -3.37 0.39
CA ASN A 433 -12.77 -2.65 1.03
C ASN A 433 -11.56 -3.56 1.25
N TYR A 434 -10.64 -3.54 0.28
CA TYR A 434 -9.37 -4.24 0.38
C TYR A 434 -8.33 -3.42 1.18
N ILE A 435 -7.30 -4.08 1.67
CA ILE A 435 -6.19 -3.45 2.39
C ILE A 435 -5.07 -3.12 1.41
N SER A 436 -4.75 -1.84 1.33
CA SER A 436 -3.68 -1.36 0.44
C SER A 436 -2.30 -1.77 0.97
N THR A 437 -1.50 -2.45 0.14
CA THR A 437 -0.07 -2.72 0.40
C THR A 437 0.71 -1.43 0.70
N THR A 438 0.34 -0.33 0.05
CA THR A 438 0.95 0.99 0.27
C THR A 438 0.66 1.50 1.67
N ASP A 439 -0.58 1.37 2.16
CA ASP A 439 -0.96 1.85 3.49
C ASP A 439 -0.30 0.99 4.58
N LEU A 440 -0.26 -0.33 4.41
CA LEU A 440 0.45 -1.23 5.32
C LEU A 440 1.94 -0.86 5.46
N ARG A 441 2.61 -0.64 4.34
CA ARG A 441 4.02 -0.28 4.33
C ARG A 441 4.28 1.12 4.90
N LEU A 442 3.37 2.07 4.66
CA LEU A 442 3.45 3.40 5.27
C LEU A 442 3.34 3.30 6.79
N ILE A 443 2.41 2.50 7.32
CA ILE A 443 2.26 2.26 8.76
C ILE A 443 3.53 1.60 9.34
N ARG A 444 4.05 0.54 8.72
CA ARG A 444 5.32 -0.09 9.11
C ARG A 444 6.46 0.93 9.15
N ARG A 445 6.57 1.77 8.10
CA ARG A 445 7.62 2.79 8.00
C ARG A 445 7.50 3.86 9.08
N MET A 446 6.29 4.38 9.33
CA MET A 446 6.07 5.41 10.36
C MET A 446 6.50 4.92 11.74
N ILE A 447 6.11 3.70 12.10
CA ILE A 447 6.48 3.11 13.40
C ILE A 447 8.00 2.94 13.50
N ARG A 448 8.64 2.34 12.48
CA ARG A 448 10.09 2.14 12.46
C ARG A 448 10.84 3.47 12.50
N ASP A 449 10.51 4.41 11.61
CA ASP A 449 11.24 5.67 11.47
C ASP A 449 11.08 6.56 12.73
N ASN A 450 9.90 6.51 13.39
CA ASN A 450 9.71 7.16 14.69
C ASN A 450 10.60 6.54 15.78
N ARG A 451 10.64 5.20 15.85
CA ARG A 451 11.44 4.47 16.85
C ARG A 451 12.94 4.62 16.63
N THR A 452 13.43 4.47 15.39
CA THR A 452 14.88 4.31 15.11
C THR A 452 15.55 5.55 14.57
N ARG A 453 14.80 6.50 13.98
CA ARG A 453 15.32 7.69 13.30
C ARG A 453 14.84 9.00 13.92
N GLY A 454 13.93 8.93 14.91
CA GLY A 454 13.34 10.09 15.54
C GLY A 454 12.51 10.97 14.58
N TYR A 455 12.01 10.39 13.48
CA TYR A 455 11.15 11.10 12.53
C TYR A 455 9.72 11.11 13.05
N ASP A 456 9.07 12.27 12.94
CA ASP A 456 7.63 12.36 13.14
C ASP A 456 6.86 11.80 11.94
N VAL A 457 5.56 11.61 12.14
CA VAL A 457 4.65 11.08 11.11
C VAL A 457 4.60 11.99 9.89
N SER A 458 4.59 13.32 10.08
CA SER A 458 4.50 14.30 9.00
C SER A 458 5.69 14.17 8.04
N LYS A 459 6.90 14.03 8.58
CA LYS A 459 8.12 13.84 7.79
C LYS A 459 8.10 12.52 7.01
N THR A 460 7.55 11.46 7.60
CA THR A 460 7.44 10.16 6.93
C THR A 460 6.42 10.21 5.79
N ILE A 461 5.25 10.85 5.99
CA ILE A 461 4.24 11.04 4.94
C ILE A 461 4.78 11.93 3.81
N ASP A 462 5.48 13.00 4.14
CA ASP A 462 6.10 13.92 3.17
C ASP A 462 7.04 13.17 2.21
N SER A 463 7.96 12.39 2.75
CA SER A 463 8.92 11.61 1.96
C SER A 463 8.28 10.45 1.17
N TRP A 464 7.06 10.05 1.51
CA TRP A 464 6.45 8.81 0.99
C TRP A 464 6.25 8.82 -0.53
N GLN A 465 5.86 9.97 -1.09
CA GLN A 465 5.67 10.08 -2.55
C GLN A 465 6.98 9.91 -3.31
N SER A 466 8.10 10.39 -2.76
CA SER A 466 9.42 10.19 -3.36
C SER A 466 9.82 8.71 -3.35
N VAL A 467 9.60 8.02 -2.22
CA VAL A 467 9.84 6.57 -2.12
C VAL A 467 9.02 5.80 -3.16
N ARG A 468 7.74 6.14 -3.30
CA ARG A 468 6.85 5.50 -4.30
C ARG A 468 7.33 5.71 -5.74
N ARG A 469 7.84 6.91 -6.07
CA ARG A 469 8.44 7.18 -7.39
C ARG A 469 9.68 6.31 -7.64
N GLY A 470 10.53 6.18 -6.62
CA GLY A 470 11.72 5.31 -6.68
C GLY A 470 11.35 3.85 -6.96
N GLU A 471 10.35 3.32 -6.26
CA GLU A 471 9.88 1.95 -6.46
C GLU A 471 9.37 1.69 -7.90
N GLU A 472 8.56 2.60 -8.43
CA GLU A 472 8.03 2.48 -9.79
C GLU A 472 9.12 2.54 -10.86
N LYS A 473 10.17 3.31 -10.63
CA LYS A 473 11.26 3.48 -11.57
C LYS A 473 12.31 2.37 -11.45
N TYR A 474 12.62 1.92 -10.23
CA TYR A 474 13.81 1.12 -9.97
C TYR A 474 13.53 -0.32 -9.49
N ILE A 475 12.29 -0.66 -9.11
CA ILE A 475 11.94 -2.02 -8.67
C ILE A 475 10.98 -2.68 -9.65
N PHE A 476 9.82 -2.06 -9.89
CA PHE A 476 8.74 -2.70 -10.62
C PHE A 476 9.11 -3.17 -12.03
N PRO A 477 9.95 -2.47 -12.81
CA PRO A 477 10.37 -2.96 -14.12
C PRO A 477 11.09 -4.32 -14.07
N TYR A 478 11.71 -4.66 -12.93
CA TYR A 478 12.53 -5.86 -12.78
C TYR A 478 11.84 -7.01 -12.04
N VAL A 479 10.62 -6.81 -11.50
CA VAL A 479 9.91 -7.84 -10.72
C VAL A 479 9.66 -9.13 -11.52
N HIS A 480 9.51 -9.03 -12.83
CA HIS A 480 9.35 -10.20 -13.72
C HIS A 480 10.58 -11.13 -13.72
N GLN A 481 11.77 -10.61 -13.37
CA GLN A 481 13.02 -11.38 -13.30
C GLN A 481 13.14 -12.23 -12.03
N ALA A 482 12.37 -11.93 -10.97
CA ALA A 482 12.43 -12.68 -9.72
C ALA A 482 12.16 -14.18 -9.95
N ASP A 483 12.99 -15.04 -9.38
CA ASP A 483 12.76 -16.50 -9.36
C ASP A 483 11.61 -16.85 -8.41
N MET A 484 11.48 -16.09 -7.33
CA MET A 484 10.43 -16.27 -6.34
C MET A 484 9.89 -14.91 -5.86
N VAL A 485 8.55 -14.80 -5.75
CA VAL A 485 7.86 -13.68 -5.12
C VAL A 485 7.30 -14.14 -3.79
N VAL A 486 7.64 -13.44 -2.71
CA VAL A 486 7.26 -13.83 -1.35
C VAL A 486 6.49 -12.71 -0.64
N ASN A 487 5.36 -13.09 -0.08
CA ASN A 487 4.57 -12.24 0.77
C ASN A 487 5.16 -12.18 2.18
N THR A 488 5.48 -10.98 2.66
CA THR A 488 6.00 -10.72 4.01
C THR A 488 4.94 -10.16 4.96
N SER A 489 3.68 -10.06 4.54
CA SER A 489 2.61 -9.67 5.47
C SER A 489 2.20 -10.83 6.36
N LEU A 490 1.83 -10.50 7.59
CA LEU A 490 1.28 -11.44 8.56
C LEU A 490 -0.19 -11.08 8.82
N VAL A 491 -1.06 -12.06 8.81
CA VAL A 491 -2.52 -11.86 8.87
C VAL A 491 -2.97 -11.01 10.06
N TYR A 492 -2.28 -11.12 11.17
CA TYR A 492 -2.59 -10.45 12.44
C TYR A 492 -1.89 -9.08 12.60
N GLU A 493 -0.94 -8.73 11.72
CA GLU A 493 0.01 -7.64 11.97
C GLU A 493 -0.63 -6.27 12.17
N LEU A 494 -1.70 -5.94 11.45
CA LEU A 494 -2.35 -4.64 11.60
C LEU A 494 -3.00 -4.45 12.97
N GLY A 495 -3.43 -5.53 13.64
CA GLY A 495 -3.87 -5.48 15.02
C GLY A 495 -2.73 -5.16 16.00
N VAL A 496 -1.52 -5.65 15.73
CA VAL A 496 -0.31 -5.32 16.52
C VAL A 496 0.18 -3.90 16.18
N LEU A 497 0.35 -3.59 14.90
CA LEU A 497 0.83 -2.29 14.43
C LEU A 497 -0.05 -1.12 14.88
N LYS A 498 -1.36 -1.34 14.98
CA LYS A 498 -2.33 -0.35 15.48
C LYS A 498 -1.90 0.24 16.83
N VAL A 499 -1.46 -0.60 17.76
CA VAL A 499 -1.08 -0.17 19.12
C VAL A 499 0.07 0.84 19.08
N PHE A 500 0.99 0.69 18.12
CA PHE A 500 2.13 1.59 17.95
C PHE A 500 1.82 2.78 17.04
N ALA A 501 0.97 2.59 16.03
CA ALA A 501 0.66 3.60 15.02
C ALA A 501 -0.31 4.68 15.54
N GLU A 502 -1.37 4.29 16.26
CA GLU A 502 -2.40 5.26 16.70
C GLU A 502 -1.83 6.40 17.53
N PRO A 503 -0.98 6.20 18.55
CA PRO A 503 -0.43 7.31 19.34
C PRO A 503 0.34 8.34 18.48
N ILE A 504 1.17 7.86 17.55
CA ILE A 504 1.96 8.74 16.69
C ILE A 504 1.12 9.42 15.59
N LEU A 505 0.04 8.79 15.12
CA LEU A 505 -0.89 9.39 14.18
C LEU A 505 -1.75 10.49 14.84
N TYR A 506 -2.15 10.29 16.11
CA TYR A 506 -2.88 11.32 16.87
C TYR A 506 -2.03 12.55 17.20
N SER A 507 -0.70 12.47 17.14
CA SER A 507 0.18 13.62 17.36
C SER A 507 0.20 14.62 16.19
N VAL A 508 -0.37 14.27 15.03
CA VAL A 508 -0.42 15.18 13.87
C VAL A 508 -1.48 16.25 14.12
N ASP A 509 -1.03 17.51 14.19
CA ASP A 509 -1.88 18.66 14.44
C ASP A 509 -2.79 18.99 13.23
N ASN A 510 -3.98 19.57 13.50
CA ASN A 510 -4.95 19.91 12.47
C ASN A 510 -4.50 21.05 11.54
N THR A 511 -3.46 21.78 11.89
CA THR A 511 -2.83 22.78 11.01
C THR A 511 -1.89 22.14 9.98
N SER A 512 -1.50 20.89 10.20
CA SER A 512 -0.64 20.14 9.28
C SER A 512 -1.36 19.78 7.97
N VAL A 513 -0.67 19.91 6.85
CA VAL A 513 -1.16 19.44 5.54
C VAL A 513 -1.34 17.92 5.47
N TYR A 514 -0.76 17.18 6.40
CA TYR A 514 -0.82 15.72 6.52
C TYR A 514 -1.92 15.24 7.47
N TYR A 515 -2.67 16.15 8.09
CA TYR A 515 -3.72 15.83 9.06
C TYR A 515 -4.77 14.87 8.50
N GLU A 516 -5.28 15.14 7.30
CA GLU A 516 -6.28 14.28 6.64
C GLU A 516 -5.77 12.84 6.41
N GLU A 517 -4.53 12.68 5.97
CA GLU A 517 -3.97 11.35 5.78
C GLU A 517 -3.78 10.61 7.10
N ALA A 518 -3.36 11.31 8.15
CA ALA A 518 -3.27 10.73 9.49
C ALA A 518 -4.65 10.28 10.01
N ARG A 519 -5.70 11.11 9.83
CA ARG A 519 -7.08 10.77 10.21
C ARG A 519 -7.63 9.59 9.41
N ARG A 520 -7.33 9.54 8.12
CA ARG A 520 -7.70 8.40 7.26
C ARG A 520 -7.07 7.09 7.75
N LEU A 521 -5.79 7.11 8.09
CA LEU A 521 -5.09 5.93 8.61
C LEU A 521 -5.62 5.50 9.98
N ILE A 522 -5.96 6.45 10.87
CA ILE A 522 -6.64 6.15 12.14
C ILE A 522 -7.99 5.47 11.87
N SER A 523 -8.79 6.02 10.95
CA SER A 523 -10.08 5.44 10.58
C SER A 523 -9.95 4.01 10.04
N PHE A 524 -8.97 3.78 9.18
CA PHE A 524 -8.63 2.45 8.68
C PHE A 524 -8.27 1.47 9.80
N LEU A 525 -7.40 1.88 10.74
CA LEU A 525 -6.96 1.05 11.85
C LEU A 525 -8.08 0.72 12.84
N LYS A 526 -9.16 1.49 12.90
CA LYS A 526 -10.34 1.16 13.70
C LYS A 526 -11.00 -0.17 13.33
N SER A 527 -10.79 -0.64 12.10
CA SER A 527 -11.29 -1.95 11.65
C SER A 527 -10.65 -3.14 12.39
N TYR A 528 -9.56 -2.91 13.13
CA TYR A 528 -8.82 -3.96 13.82
C TYR A 528 -8.94 -3.84 15.32
N PHE A 529 -9.08 -4.98 16.00
CA PHE A 529 -8.90 -5.05 17.44
C PHE A 529 -7.40 -5.05 17.77
N PRO A 530 -6.99 -4.40 18.88
CA PRO A 530 -5.59 -4.37 19.28
C PRO A 530 -5.11 -5.77 19.70
N ILE A 531 -3.89 -6.12 19.30
CA ILE A 531 -3.21 -7.37 19.63
C ILE A 531 -1.93 -7.04 20.38
N SER A 532 -1.69 -7.69 21.53
CA SER A 532 -0.47 -7.49 22.31
C SER A 532 0.78 -7.98 21.57
N SER A 533 1.84 -7.16 21.57
CA SER A 533 3.13 -7.54 20.99
C SER A 533 3.88 -8.62 21.77
N GLU A 534 3.48 -8.93 22.99
CA GLU A 534 4.08 -10.00 23.82
C GLU A 534 3.90 -11.40 23.23
N TYR A 535 2.90 -11.59 22.35
CA TYR A 535 2.67 -12.87 21.67
C TYR A 535 3.55 -13.07 20.43
N ILE A 536 4.30 -12.04 20.03
CA ILE A 536 5.10 -12.03 18.80
C ILE A 536 6.52 -12.53 19.11
N SER A 537 6.97 -13.55 18.36
CA SER A 537 8.34 -14.03 18.46
C SER A 537 9.36 -12.90 18.23
N ASP A 538 10.48 -12.97 18.90
CA ASP A 538 11.62 -12.06 18.68
C ASP A 538 12.24 -12.20 17.28
N SER A 539 12.08 -13.37 16.63
CA SER A 539 12.51 -13.64 15.25
C SER A 539 11.48 -13.24 14.19
N SER A 540 10.29 -12.75 14.58
CA SER A 540 9.25 -12.31 13.63
C SER A 540 9.73 -11.13 12.78
N VAL A 541 9.34 -11.13 11.48
CA VAL A 541 9.55 -10.00 10.58
C VAL A 541 8.92 -8.69 11.10
N LEU A 542 7.86 -8.81 11.91
CA LEU A 542 7.17 -7.66 12.49
C LEU A 542 8.05 -6.90 13.49
N ARG A 543 8.98 -7.58 14.14
CA ARG A 543 9.92 -6.98 15.11
C ARG A 543 10.85 -5.94 14.48
N GLU A 544 11.13 -6.01 13.18
CA GLU A 544 11.84 -4.95 12.45
C GLU A 544 11.20 -3.57 12.65
N PHE A 545 9.87 -3.53 12.79
CA PHE A 545 9.11 -2.29 12.91
C PHE A 545 8.84 -1.91 14.36
N ILE A 546 8.35 -2.85 15.17
CA ILE A 546 7.94 -2.60 16.55
C ILE A 546 9.07 -2.70 17.59
N GLY A 547 10.24 -3.24 17.20
CA GLY A 547 11.38 -3.42 18.09
C GLY A 547 11.42 -4.75 18.82
N GLY A 548 12.52 -5.01 19.51
CA GLY A 548 12.77 -6.25 20.23
C GLY A 548 13.03 -7.44 19.31
N SER A 549 13.70 -7.18 18.18
CA SER A 549 14.10 -8.24 17.25
C SER A 549 15.36 -8.96 17.74
N TYR A 550 15.35 -10.30 17.67
CA TYR A 550 16.55 -11.13 17.86
C TYR A 550 17.69 -10.69 16.92
N PHE A 551 17.35 -10.14 15.76
CA PHE A 551 18.30 -9.70 14.73
C PHE A 551 18.80 -8.25 14.91
N GLU A 552 18.23 -7.46 15.83
CA GLU A 552 18.75 -6.15 16.20
C GLU A 552 19.88 -6.32 17.24
N LYS A 553 21.07 -5.79 16.91
CA LYS A 553 22.22 -5.69 17.85
C LYS A 553 22.31 -4.27 18.35
#